data_fdce96457d8aaf4e1cc24600d5fb959d
#
_entry.id   fdce96457d8aaf4e1cc24600d5fb959d
#
_cell.length_a   1.000
_cell.length_b   1.000
_cell.length_c   1.000
_cell.angle_alpha   90.00
_cell.angle_beta   90.00
_cell.angle_gamma   90.00
#
_symmetry.space_group_name_H-M   'P 1'
#
loop_
_entity.id
_entity.type
_entity.pdbx_description
1 polymer ?
#
loop_
_entity_poly.entity_id
_entity_poly.type
_entity_poly.pdbx_seq_one_letter_code
_entity_poly.pdbx_strand_id
1 'polypeptide(L)'
;MFRSYLHPALLETMRPFRGYVPGVVLLGLLATALEGIGIGLIVPLLDVVMSNDASVQGWMPGILASVGESVPPAQRGLFIGLAILALIVLKNIVAYGNGLLQAWIYGKSGHRLRDLLSRRLVSMDASYCLTQPQSRLLNIISNESWRASDAVAAALAVLVGGAATFIFLIFLFFLSPQLTIVVLVGLGLIQFVHDRMSKHFSRLGQQIAWQNRGLAERMLHHISAWRLIRLFNREEFEARRFSDASEQVRHVALNLLRRQIAVGPLTEVAHAALFMAVIYTAWGLGVSFGTTAAFIILLYRLQPQVRQIQSSLAALRGWNGSLDEVNWLLNARPAPPRPATAVPAPDITQGISFRNVSYRYVADGRDTAALSDVSFDIPAGSSVAIIGRSGSGKSTIANLICGVIDPVEGEILVDGLRLDGITRETWLAKIAMASQELELFDGTIRDNILYGASDALPDDIRAAAEAADADGFIRDLPDGYDTAVGDRGLNLSAGQRQRIALARALLRQPRLLILDEATNAMDILSEAAALKILDSRRGHGTTLVISHHLSSIRLCDSYIRINGGRIVASGSTADFEDSSLEDVLNTVMAD
;
A
#
# COMPACT_ATOMS: atom_id res chain seq x y z
N MET A 1 12.48 -20.52 16.80
CA MET A 1 13.11 -19.24 16.43
C MET A 1 12.70 -18.76 15.02
N PHE A 2 12.71 -19.57 13.96
CA PHE A 2 12.33 -19.16 12.58
C PHE A 2 10.87 -18.69 12.42
N ARG A 3 9.91 -19.24 13.17
CA ARG A 3 8.48 -18.86 13.10
C ARG A 3 8.18 -17.40 13.47
N SER A 4 9.02 -16.75 14.28
CA SER A 4 8.83 -15.35 14.69
C SER A 4 9.28 -14.34 13.62
N TYR A 5 9.93 -14.80 12.53
CA TYR A 5 10.39 -13.97 11.41
C TYR A 5 9.50 -14.10 10.17
N LEU A 6 8.58 -15.06 10.15
CA LEU A 6 7.68 -15.32 9.03
C LEU A 6 6.36 -14.59 9.25
N HIS A 7 6.36 -13.28 8.96
CA HIS A 7 5.15 -12.47 9.01
C HIS A 7 4.10 -13.00 8.02
N PRO A 8 2.78 -13.05 8.36
CA PRO A 8 1.73 -13.55 7.47
C PRO A 8 1.71 -12.88 6.10
N ALA A 9 1.86 -11.54 6.05
CA ALA A 9 1.94 -10.79 4.80
C ALA A 9 3.11 -11.23 3.90
N LEU A 10 4.28 -11.52 4.49
CA LEU A 10 5.43 -12.03 3.76
C LEU A 10 5.15 -13.40 3.15
N LEU A 11 4.52 -14.30 3.91
CA LEU A 11 4.16 -15.64 3.45
C LEU A 11 3.15 -15.59 2.30
N GLU A 12 2.17 -14.73 2.38
CA GLU A 12 1.16 -14.55 1.33
C GLU A 12 1.78 -13.96 0.06
N THR A 13 2.66 -12.97 0.20
CA THR A 13 3.40 -12.38 -0.92
C THR A 13 4.30 -13.41 -1.61
N MET A 14 4.95 -14.30 -0.84
CA MET A 14 5.84 -15.35 -1.35
C MET A 14 5.10 -16.58 -1.87
N ARG A 15 3.85 -16.78 -1.51
CA ARG A 15 3.08 -18.00 -1.81
C ARG A 15 3.14 -18.46 -3.28
N PRO A 16 3.01 -17.57 -4.29
CA PRO A 16 3.09 -17.97 -5.70
C PRO A 16 4.49 -18.36 -6.15
N PHE A 17 5.51 -17.90 -5.44
CA PHE A 17 6.92 -18.06 -5.80
C PHE A 17 7.59 -19.22 -5.07
N ARG A 18 6.85 -20.00 -4.25
CA ARG A 18 7.39 -21.13 -3.48
C ARG A 18 8.14 -22.15 -4.34
N GLY A 19 7.67 -22.41 -5.56
CA GLY A 19 8.31 -23.34 -6.49
C GLY A 19 9.67 -22.87 -6.99
N TYR A 20 9.95 -21.57 -6.98
CA TYR A 20 11.24 -21.00 -7.41
C TYR A 20 12.27 -20.91 -6.29
N VAL A 21 11.84 -20.92 -5.02
CA VAL A 21 12.74 -20.83 -3.86
C VAL A 21 13.79 -21.95 -3.83
N PRO A 22 13.42 -23.23 -4.07
CA PRO A 22 14.43 -24.30 -4.16
C PRO A 22 15.45 -24.06 -5.27
N GLY A 23 15.04 -23.51 -6.40
CA GLY A 23 15.95 -23.16 -7.50
C GLY A 23 16.96 -22.07 -7.11
N VAL A 24 16.51 -21.02 -6.41
CA VAL A 24 17.37 -19.95 -5.87
C VAL A 24 18.38 -20.54 -4.89
N VAL A 25 17.93 -21.40 -3.97
CA VAL A 25 18.81 -22.04 -2.99
C VAL A 25 19.80 -22.97 -3.67
N LEU A 26 19.35 -23.79 -4.62
CA LEU A 26 20.21 -24.73 -5.35
C LEU A 26 21.30 -24.01 -6.15
N LEU A 27 20.96 -22.95 -6.88
CA LEU A 27 21.93 -22.13 -7.61
C LEU A 27 22.92 -21.46 -6.65
N GLY A 28 22.45 -21.00 -5.49
CA GLY A 28 23.32 -20.44 -4.44
C GLY A 28 24.28 -21.49 -3.87
N LEU A 29 23.79 -22.70 -3.58
CA LEU A 29 24.59 -23.82 -3.13
C LEU A 29 25.64 -24.22 -4.18
N LEU A 30 25.25 -24.32 -5.45
CA LEU A 30 26.14 -24.65 -6.55
C LEU A 30 27.25 -23.60 -6.71
N ALA A 31 26.91 -22.31 -6.70
CA ALA A 31 27.89 -21.24 -6.77
C ALA A 31 28.89 -21.30 -5.62
N THR A 32 28.41 -21.54 -4.38
CA THR A 32 29.27 -21.65 -3.20
C THR A 32 30.13 -22.92 -3.23
N ALA A 33 29.60 -24.05 -3.71
CA ALA A 33 30.36 -25.28 -3.86
C ALA A 33 31.51 -25.13 -4.87
N LEU A 34 31.24 -24.51 -6.03
CA LEU A 34 32.26 -24.20 -7.03
C LEU A 34 33.37 -23.29 -6.47
N GLU A 35 32.98 -22.30 -5.65
CA GLU A 35 33.91 -21.40 -4.97
C GLU A 35 34.75 -22.17 -3.95
N GLY A 36 34.16 -23.01 -3.13
CA GLY A 36 34.85 -23.82 -2.12
C GLY A 36 35.83 -24.81 -2.75
N ILE A 37 35.46 -25.49 -3.84
CA ILE A 37 36.33 -26.37 -4.60
C ILE A 37 37.53 -25.56 -5.18
N GLY A 38 37.24 -24.40 -5.79
CA GLY A 38 38.28 -23.53 -6.35
C GLY A 38 39.31 -23.08 -5.31
N ILE A 39 38.83 -22.73 -4.09
CA ILE A 39 39.75 -22.37 -2.96
C ILE A 39 40.52 -23.60 -2.47
N GLY A 40 39.85 -24.77 -2.40
CA GLY A 40 40.53 -26.01 -2.02
C GLY A 40 41.69 -26.40 -2.93
N LEU A 41 41.61 -26.05 -4.23
CA LEU A 41 42.70 -26.27 -5.18
C LEU A 41 43.92 -25.37 -4.94
N ILE A 42 43.82 -24.35 -4.08
CA ILE A 42 44.96 -23.55 -3.67
C ILE A 42 45.97 -24.39 -2.86
N VAL A 43 45.52 -25.38 -2.09
CA VAL A 43 46.41 -26.29 -1.32
C VAL A 43 47.39 -26.99 -2.25
N PRO A 44 46.97 -27.81 -3.22
CA PRO A 44 47.91 -28.48 -4.13
C PRO A 44 48.67 -27.49 -5.02
N LEU A 45 48.11 -26.30 -5.34
CA LEU A 45 48.87 -25.28 -6.07
C LEU A 45 50.08 -24.77 -5.26
N LEU A 46 49.87 -24.49 -3.98
CA LEU A 46 50.96 -24.04 -3.09
C LEU A 46 51.96 -25.15 -2.84
N ASP A 47 51.53 -26.41 -2.68
CA ASP A 47 52.44 -27.52 -2.51
C ASP A 47 53.34 -27.76 -3.74
N VAL A 48 52.78 -27.64 -4.96
CA VAL A 48 53.57 -27.70 -6.22
C VAL A 48 54.54 -26.57 -6.33
N VAL A 49 54.19 -25.35 -5.89
CA VAL A 49 55.07 -24.16 -5.99
C VAL A 49 56.18 -24.16 -4.93
N MET A 50 55.86 -24.66 -3.71
CA MET A 50 56.80 -24.53 -2.57
C MET A 50 57.74 -25.73 -2.42
N SER A 51 57.28 -26.96 -2.71
CA SER A 51 58.04 -28.17 -2.40
C SER A 51 58.79 -28.76 -3.59
N ASN A 52 58.58 -28.29 -4.80
CA ASN A 52 59.10 -28.89 -6.04
C ASN A 52 58.83 -30.44 -6.16
N ASP A 53 58.07 -30.99 -5.21
CA ASP A 53 57.69 -32.40 -5.12
C ASP A 53 56.30 -32.59 -5.66
N ALA A 54 56.21 -33.28 -6.78
CA ALA A 54 54.96 -33.40 -7.55
C ALA A 54 53.98 -34.43 -6.99
N SER A 55 54.05 -34.77 -5.71
CA SER A 55 53.07 -35.67 -5.08
C SER A 55 51.78 -34.94 -4.75
N VAL A 56 50.81 -35.04 -5.63
CA VAL A 56 49.43 -34.55 -5.44
C VAL A 56 48.70 -35.52 -4.51
N GLN A 57 49.17 -35.68 -3.27
CA GLN A 57 48.47 -36.41 -2.21
C GLN A 57 47.73 -35.40 -1.33
N GLY A 58 46.40 -35.32 -1.49
CA GLY A 58 45.56 -34.45 -0.67
C GLY A 58 44.17 -34.35 -1.23
N TRP A 59 43.36 -33.56 -0.70
CA TRP A 59 41.94 -33.29 -0.82
C TRP A 59 41.35 -33.07 -2.25
N MET A 60 42.05 -33.46 -3.34
CA MET A 60 41.48 -33.32 -4.70
C MET A 60 40.26 -34.23 -4.92
N PRO A 61 39.13 -33.69 -5.43
CA PRO A 61 38.05 -34.53 -5.94
C PRO A 61 38.62 -35.53 -6.96
N GLY A 62 38.26 -36.82 -6.84
CA GLY A 62 38.91 -37.91 -7.56
C GLY A 62 39.10 -37.71 -9.08
N ILE A 63 38.17 -36.95 -9.74
CA ILE A 63 38.24 -36.63 -11.16
C ILE A 63 39.42 -35.66 -11.46
N LEU A 64 39.64 -34.63 -10.62
CA LEU A 64 40.72 -33.68 -10.78
C LEU A 64 42.09 -34.29 -10.42
N ALA A 65 42.09 -35.21 -9.47
CA ALA A 65 43.29 -36.00 -9.13
C ALA A 65 43.75 -36.88 -10.29
N SER A 66 42.82 -37.65 -10.88
CA SER A 66 43.13 -38.55 -12.01
C SER A 66 43.58 -37.80 -13.27
N VAL A 67 43.01 -36.65 -13.54
CA VAL A 67 43.44 -35.78 -14.67
C VAL A 67 44.75 -35.09 -14.36
N GLY A 68 45.00 -34.67 -13.12
CA GLY A 68 46.25 -34.04 -12.69
C GLY A 68 47.46 -35.01 -12.73
N GLU A 69 47.25 -36.30 -12.48
CA GLU A 69 48.28 -37.33 -12.61
C GLU A 69 48.69 -37.56 -14.07
N SER A 70 47.82 -37.35 -15.04
CA SER A 70 48.10 -37.45 -16.48
C SER A 70 48.92 -36.27 -17.05
N VAL A 71 49.09 -35.16 -16.29
CA VAL A 71 49.76 -33.93 -16.71
C VAL A 71 51.25 -34.02 -16.33
N PRO A 72 52.19 -33.65 -17.23
CA PRO A 72 53.63 -33.57 -16.92
C PRO A 72 53.91 -32.69 -15.70
N PRO A 73 54.85 -33.08 -14.80
CA PRO A 73 55.08 -32.33 -13.55
C PRO A 73 55.34 -30.86 -13.74
N ALA A 74 56.07 -30.44 -14.78
CA ALA A 74 56.39 -29.05 -15.11
C ALA A 74 55.13 -28.20 -15.48
N GLN A 75 54.00 -28.81 -15.87
CA GLN A 75 52.79 -28.13 -16.30
C GLN A 75 51.64 -28.20 -15.26
N ARG A 76 51.83 -28.97 -14.17
CA ARG A 76 50.78 -29.18 -13.15
C ARG A 76 50.30 -27.87 -12.50
N GLY A 77 51.25 -26.97 -12.16
CA GLY A 77 50.92 -25.66 -11.59
C GLY A 77 50.03 -24.80 -12.52
N LEU A 78 50.38 -24.79 -13.82
CA LEU A 78 49.60 -24.08 -14.83
C LEU A 78 48.19 -24.70 -14.98
N PHE A 79 48.11 -26.05 -15.02
CA PHE A 79 46.84 -26.78 -15.11
C PHE A 79 45.90 -26.47 -13.92
N ILE A 80 46.44 -26.49 -12.68
CA ILE A 80 45.66 -26.18 -11.47
C ILE A 80 45.22 -24.71 -11.50
N GLY A 81 46.10 -23.78 -11.93
CA GLY A 81 45.75 -22.38 -12.07
C GLY A 81 44.62 -22.13 -13.07
N LEU A 82 44.66 -22.79 -14.24
CA LEU A 82 43.61 -22.73 -15.24
C LEU A 82 42.29 -23.36 -14.73
N ALA A 83 42.35 -24.46 -13.97
CA ALA A 83 41.20 -25.09 -13.36
C ALA A 83 40.54 -24.14 -12.33
N ILE A 84 41.32 -23.47 -11.49
CA ILE A 84 40.81 -22.45 -10.55
C ILE A 84 40.11 -21.32 -11.33
N LEU A 85 40.71 -20.81 -12.39
CA LEU A 85 40.15 -19.74 -13.21
C LEU A 85 38.82 -20.17 -13.84
N ALA A 86 38.75 -21.39 -14.41
CA ALA A 86 37.55 -21.95 -15.00
C ALA A 86 36.41 -22.09 -13.97
N LEU A 87 36.71 -22.54 -12.74
CA LEU A 87 35.76 -22.65 -11.65
C LEU A 87 35.24 -21.26 -11.20
N ILE A 88 36.14 -20.26 -11.15
CA ILE A 88 35.74 -18.87 -10.83
C ILE A 88 34.79 -18.33 -11.90
N VAL A 89 35.05 -18.54 -13.20
CA VAL A 89 34.19 -18.11 -14.29
C VAL A 89 32.83 -18.80 -14.19
N LEU A 90 32.82 -20.14 -14.03
CA LEU A 90 31.58 -20.91 -13.92
C LEU A 90 30.76 -20.48 -12.70
N LYS A 91 31.41 -20.31 -11.55
CA LYS A 91 30.76 -19.79 -10.33
C LYS A 91 30.08 -18.43 -10.58
N ASN A 92 30.76 -17.51 -11.27
CA ASN A 92 30.19 -16.19 -11.55
C ASN A 92 29.02 -16.25 -12.53
N ILE A 93 29.05 -17.14 -13.52
CA ILE A 93 27.90 -17.38 -14.40
C ILE A 93 26.68 -17.88 -13.60
N VAL A 94 26.89 -18.87 -12.71
CA VAL A 94 25.82 -19.41 -11.85
C VAL A 94 25.31 -18.35 -10.88
N ALA A 95 26.21 -17.59 -10.26
CA ALA A 95 25.84 -16.49 -9.34
C ALA A 95 25.04 -15.39 -10.05
N TYR A 96 25.40 -15.02 -11.28
CA TYR A 96 24.65 -14.09 -12.09
C TYR A 96 23.25 -14.60 -12.40
N GLY A 97 23.11 -15.87 -12.82
CA GLY A 97 21.79 -16.50 -13.04
C GLY A 97 20.92 -16.52 -11.78
N ASN A 98 21.53 -16.81 -10.62
CA ASN A 98 20.85 -16.74 -9.33
C ASN A 98 20.39 -15.31 -9.00
N GLY A 99 21.24 -14.31 -9.24
CA GLY A 99 20.91 -12.89 -9.07
C GLY A 99 19.72 -12.46 -9.94
N LEU A 100 19.72 -12.86 -11.21
CA LEU A 100 18.60 -12.60 -12.13
C LEU A 100 17.28 -13.23 -11.64
N LEU A 101 17.33 -14.48 -11.15
CA LEU A 101 16.14 -15.16 -10.62
C LEU A 101 15.61 -14.45 -9.37
N GLN A 102 16.49 -14.03 -8.45
CA GLN A 102 16.11 -13.26 -7.28
C GLN A 102 15.50 -11.89 -7.66
N ALA A 103 16.11 -11.16 -8.60
CA ALA A 103 15.61 -9.89 -9.09
C ALA A 103 14.22 -10.03 -9.76
N TRP A 104 14.01 -11.11 -10.51
CA TRP A 104 12.71 -11.41 -11.11
C TRP A 104 11.64 -11.68 -10.04
N ILE A 105 11.95 -12.51 -9.02
CA ILE A 105 11.04 -12.76 -7.90
C ILE A 105 10.70 -11.46 -7.18
N TYR A 106 11.70 -10.61 -6.89
CA TYR A 106 11.52 -9.30 -6.25
C TYR A 106 10.55 -8.41 -7.04
N GLY A 107 10.80 -8.21 -8.33
CA GLY A 107 9.97 -7.37 -9.19
C GLY A 107 8.53 -7.89 -9.32
N LYS A 108 8.38 -9.21 -9.54
CA LYS A 108 7.08 -9.85 -9.72
C LYS A 108 6.27 -9.87 -8.42
N SER A 109 6.92 -10.12 -7.26
CA SER A 109 6.26 -10.11 -5.95
C SER A 109 5.77 -8.71 -5.59
N GLY A 110 6.57 -7.68 -5.83
CA GLY A 110 6.20 -6.29 -5.59
C GLY A 110 5.04 -5.82 -6.46
N HIS A 111 5.07 -6.13 -7.77
CA HIS A 111 3.94 -5.84 -8.67
C HIS A 111 2.65 -6.49 -8.19
N ARG A 112 2.70 -7.81 -7.93
CA ARG A 112 1.53 -8.57 -7.45
C ARG A 112 0.99 -8.03 -6.13
N LEU A 113 1.86 -7.70 -5.19
CA LEU A 113 1.44 -7.16 -3.90
C LEU A 113 0.67 -5.84 -4.08
N ARG A 114 1.20 -4.92 -4.90
CA ARG A 114 0.53 -3.65 -5.19
C ARG A 114 -0.81 -3.85 -5.90
N ASP A 115 -0.91 -4.77 -6.86
CA ASP A 115 -2.18 -5.11 -7.51
C ASP A 115 -3.21 -5.65 -6.49
N LEU A 116 -2.78 -6.57 -5.60
CA LEU A 116 -3.64 -7.10 -4.55
C LEU A 116 -4.10 -6.01 -3.56
N LEU A 117 -3.20 -5.13 -3.12
CA LEU A 117 -3.52 -4.03 -2.22
C LEU A 117 -4.48 -3.03 -2.88
N SER A 118 -4.26 -2.69 -4.15
CA SER A 118 -5.15 -1.81 -4.92
C SER A 118 -6.55 -2.41 -5.05
N ARG A 119 -6.65 -3.68 -5.47
CA ARG A 119 -7.94 -4.39 -5.55
C ARG A 119 -8.64 -4.46 -4.20
N ARG A 120 -7.87 -4.71 -3.13
CA ARG A 120 -8.43 -4.78 -1.78
C ARG A 120 -8.95 -3.43 -1.32
N LEU A 121 -8.22 -2.34 -1.59
CA LEU A 121 -8.65 -0.99 -1.28
C LEU A 121 -9.99 -0.65 -1.95
N VAL A 122 -10.10 -0.92 -3.26
CA VAL A 122 -11.34 -0.65 -4.02
C VAL A 122 -12.51 -1.54 -3.58
N SER A 123 -12.23 -2.77 -3.09
CA SER A 123 -13.28 -3.70 -2.62
C SER A 123 -13.56 -3.64 -1.11
N MET A 124 -12.91 -2.72 -0.39
CA MET A 124 -13.07 -2.57 1.06
C MET A 124 -14.46 -2.02 1.40
N ASP A 125 -14.97 -2.39 2.58
CA ASP A 125 -16.21 -1.82 3.11
C ASP A 125 -16.09 -0.29 3.20
N ALA A 126 -17.02 0.42 2.56
CA ALA A 126 -17.00 1.87 2.48
C ALA A 126 -17.10 2.53 3.87
N SER A 127 -17.90 1.96 4.79
CA SER A 127 -18.05 2.46 6.16
C SER A 127 -16.70 2.47 6.88
N TYR A 128 -15.88 1.44 6.63
CA TYR A 128 -14.55 1.33 7.19
C TYR A 128 -13.53 2.22 6.45
N CYS A 129 -13.63 2.32 5.11
CA CYS A 129 -12.77 3.17 4.29
C CYS A 129 -12.90 4.65 4.66
N LEU A 130 -14.13 5.14 4.84
CA LEU A 130 -14.44 6.53 5.20
C LEU A 130 -13.89 6.95 6.57
N THR A 131 -13.63 6.00 7.46
CA THR A 131 -13.06 6.27 8.79
C THR A 131 -11.54 6.26 8.82
N GLN A 132 -10.87 5.83 7.73
CA GLN A 132 -9.41 5.75 7.69
C GLN A 132 -8.79 7.01 7.11
N PRO A 133 -7.67 7.51 7.68
CA PRO A 133 -6.94 8.62 7.09
C PRO A 133 -6.44 8.27 5.67
N GLN A 134 -6.74 9.09 4.68
CA GLN A 134 -6.28 8.90 3.29
C GLN A 134 -4.75 8.79 3.20
N SER A 135 -4.03 9.56 4.03
CA SER A 135 -2.57 9.51 4.13
C SER A 135 -2.04 8.12 4.51
N ARG A 136 -2.74 7.41 5.41
CA ARG A 136 -2.39 6.03 5.80
C ARG A 136 -2.54 5.07 4.63
N LEU A 137 -3.67 5.12 3.93
CA LEU A 137 -3.96 4.25 2.79
C LEU A 137 -2.95 4.48 1.66
N LEU A 138 -2.65 5.75 1.36
CA LEU A 138 -1.63 6.13 0.39
C LEU A 138 -0.25 5.60 0.79
N ASN A 139 0.16 5.77 2.05
CA ASN A 139 1.45 5.30 2.54
C ASN A 139 1.59 3.78 2.46
N ILE A 140 0.53 3.01 2.72
CA ILE A 140 0.55 1.55 2.60
C ILE A 140 0.84 1.13 1.17
N ILE A 141 0.15 1.71 0.18
CA ILE A 141 0.31 1.34 -1.23
C ILE A 141 1.64 1.84 -1.79
N SER A 142 2.08 3.06 -1.45
CA SER A 142 3.29 3.67 -1.98
C SER A 142 4.57 3.17 -1.29
N ASN A 143 4.67 3.30 0.03
CA ASN A 143 5.92 3.07 0.75
C ASN A 143 5.99 1.67 1.40
N GLU A 144 4.94 1.27 2.12
CA GLU A 144 5.00 0.02 2.89
C GLU A 144 4.98 -1.21 1.97
N SER A 145 4.36 -1.10 0.78
CA SER A 145 4.41 -2.16 -0.24
C SER A 145 5.81 -2.40 -0.81
N TRP A 146 6.65 -1.35 -0.95
CA TRP A 146 8.04 -1.49 -1.36
C TRP A 146 8.86 -2.17 -0.26
N ARG A 147 8.70 -1.74 1.00
CA ARG A 147 9.38 -2.38 2.14
C ARG A 147 9.00 -3.85 2.30
N ALA A 148 7.74 -4.21 2.03
CA ALA A 148 7.32 -5.60 2.01
C ALA A 148 8.00 -6.39 0.87
N SER A 149 8.24 -5.77 -0.28
CA SER A 149 9.02 -6.38 -1.37
C SER A 149 10.50 -6.55 -0.98
N ASP A 150 11.08 -5.55 -0.31
CA ASP A 150 12.45 -5.64 0.24
C ASP A 150 12.56 -6.76 1.29
N ALA A 151 11.49 -7.00 2.07
CA ALA A 151 11.43 -8.11 3.01
C ALA A 151 11.48 -9.48 2.30
N VAL A 152 10.87 -9.61 1.10
CA VAL A 152 11.00 -10.82 0.27
C VAL A 152 12.45 -11.03 -0.16
N ALA A 153 13.13 -9.98 -0.64
CA ALA A 153 14.54 -10.06 -1.04
C ALA A 153 15.45 -10.43 0.16
N ALA A 154 15.21 -9.82 1.32
CA ALA A 154 15.95 -10.13 2.54
C ALA A 154 15.73 -11.58 3.01
N ALA A 155 14.49 -12.10 2.90
CA ALA A 155 14.20 -13.49 3.23
C ALA A 155 14.94 -14.48 2.30
N LEU A 156 14.97 -14.20 1.00
CA LEU A 156 15.76 -14.99 0.03
C LEU A 156 17.26 -14.91 0.33
N ALA A 157 17.77 -13.72 0.67
CA ALA A 157 19.18 -13.53 1.04
C ALA A 157 19.55 -14.33 2.30
N VAL A 158 18.65 -14.42 3.30
CA VAL A 158 18.86 -15.27 4.49
C VAL A 158 18.95 -16.74 4.11
N LEU A 159 18.08 -17.21 3.21
CA LEU A 159 18.06 -18.60 2.76
C LEU A 159 19.34 -18.95 1.97
N VAL A 160 19.72 -18.12 1.01
CA VAL A 160 20.92 -18.32 0.19
C VAL A 160 22.19 -18.20 1.03
N GLY A 161 22.29 -17.15 1.85
CA GLY A 161 23.44 -16.95 2.73
C GLY A 161 23.58 -18.06 3.78
N GLY A 162 22.45 -18.55 4.31
CA GLY A 162 22.43 -19.69 5.23
C GLY A 162 22.94 -20.97 4.57
N ALA A 163 22.46 -21.27 3.36
CA ALA A 163 22.91 -22.39 2.57
C ALA A 163 24.42 -22.29 2.21
N ALA A 164 24.87 -21.10 1.81
CA ALA A 164 26.28 -20.84 1.53
C ALA A 164 27.17 -21.03 2.77
N THR A 165 26.71 -20.45 3.92
CA THR A 165 27.42 -20.62 5.21
C THR A 165 27.56 -22.11 5.58
N PHE A 166 26.50 -22.89 5.38
CA PHE A 166 26.51 -24.32 5.67
C PHE A 166 27.54 -25.08 4.80
N ILE A 167 27.61 -24.78 3.50
CA ILE A 167 28.62 -25.39 2.61
C ILE A 167 30.04 -24.99 3.01
N PHE A 168 30.30 -23.70 3.29
CA PHE A 168 31.62 -23.29 3.74
C PHE A 168 32.04 -23.97 5.05
N LEU A 169 31.12 -24.17 5.99
CA LEU A 169 31.42 -24.91 7.23
C LEU A 169 31.74 -26.38 6.95
N ILE A 170 31.08 -27.00 5.97
CA ILE A 170 31.42 -28.36 5.53
C ILE A 170 32.85 -28.41 4.97
N PHE A 171 33.22 -27.48 4.10
CA PHE A 171 34.58 -27.43 3.57
C PHE A 171 35.63 -27.17 4.67
N LEU A 172 35.38 -26.27 5.60
CA LEU A 172 36.28 -26.02 6.74
C LEU A 172 36.42 -27.30 7.60
N PHE A 173 35.31 -28.05 7.82
CA PHE A 173 35.35 -29.28 8.60
C PHE A 173 36.18 -30.37 7.91
N PHE A 174 36.10 -30.52 6.59
CA PHE A 174 36.92 -31.45 5.85
C PHE A 174 38.39 -31.07 5.83
N LEU A 175 38.75 -29.78 5.84
CA LEU A 175 40.11 -29.33 5.93
C LEU A 175 40.75 -29.60 7.31
N SER A 176 40.05 -29.21 8.37
CA SER A 176 40.47 -29.45 9.74
C SER A 176 39.30 -29.34 10.72
N PRO A 177 38.83 -30.46 11.30
CA PRO A 177 37.73 -30.43 12.29
C PRO A 177 38.09 -29.59 13.54
N GLN A 178 39.35 -29.65 13.98
CA GLN A 178 39.82 -28.93 15.17
C GLN A 178 39.74 -27.42 14.99
N LEU A 179 40.25 -26.90 13.85
CA LEU A 179 40.19 -25.49 13.53
C LEU A 179 38.76 -25.01 13.30
N THR A 180 37.87 -25.88 12.77
CA THR A 180 36.45 -25.57 12.57
C THR A 180 35.71 -25.36 13.90
N ILE A 181 36.05 -26.10 14.96
CA ILE A 181 35.50 -25.88 16.29
C ILE A 181 35.89 -24.49 16.82
N VAL A 182 37.14 -24.08 16.64
CA VAL A 182 37.62 -22.73 17.04
C VAL A 182 36.81 -21.66 16.32
N VAL A 183 36.57 -21.85 15.00
CA VAL A 183 35.78 -20.92 14.18
C VAL A 183 34.33 -20.87 14.67
N LEU A 184 33.68 -22.02 14.94
CA LEU A 184 32.29 -22.05 15.41
C LEU A 184 32.13 -21.34 16.74
N VAL A 185 33.05 -21.56 17.69
CA VAL A 185 33.05 -20.87 19.00
C VAL A 185 33.27 -19.37 18.81
N GLY A 186 34.24 -18.96 17.97
CA GLY A 186 34.52 -17.55 17.70
C GLY A 186 33.38 -16.83 17.01
N LEU A 187 32.79 -17.43 15.95
CA LEU A 187 31.61 -16.87 15.28
C LEU A 187 30.39 -16.81 16.23
N GLY A 188 30.21 -17.81 17.09
CA GLY A 188 29.16 -17.81 18.11
C GLY A 188 29.32 -16.66 19.10
N LEU A 189 30.54 -16.38 19.53
CA LEU A 189 30.85 -15.25 20.42
C LEU A 189 30.60 -13.89 19.73
N ILE A 190 31.07 -13.75 18.50
CA ILE A 190 30.84 -12.55 17.66
C ILE A 190 29.32 -12.34 17.49
N GLN A 191 28.59 -13.39 17.20
CA GLN A 191 27.14 -13.33 17.05
C GLN A 191 26.44 -12.94 18.36
N PHE A 192 26.86 -13.48 19.47
CA PHE A 192 26.30 -13.13 20.80
C PHE A 192 26.48 -11.63 21.10
N VAL A 193 27.67 -11.09 20.87
CA VAL A 193 27.96 -9.65 21.03
C VAL A 193 27.09 -8.82 20.09
N HIS A 194 27.00 -9.21 18.82
CA HIS A 194 26.18 -8.53 17.83
C HIS A 194 24.69 -8.50 18.22
N ASP A 195 24.12 -9.62 18.65
CA ASP A 195 22.71 -9.69 19.08
C ASP A 195 22.45 -8.82 20.33
N ARG A 196 23.40 -8.75 21.24
CA ARG A 196 23.28 -7.88 22.43
C ARG A 196 23.24 -6.39 22.04
N MET A 197 24.06 -6.01 21.07
CA MET A 197 24.08 -4.63 20.54
C MET A 197 22.81 -4.33 19.72
N SER A 198 22.40 -5.26 18.89
CA SER A 198 21.24 -5.12 17.99
C SER A 198 19.92 -4.87 18.73
N LYS A 199 19.71 -5.46 19.90
CA LYS A 199 18.50 -5.22 20.71
C LYS A 199 18.31 -3.75 21.11
N HIS A 200 19.40 -3.00 21.27
CA HIS A 200 19.36 -1.56 21.57
C HIS A 200 18.99 -0.72 20.34
N PHE A 201 19.36 -1.18 19.14
CA PHE A 201 19.08 -0.47 17.89
C PHE A 201 17.58 -0.49 17.54
N SER A 202 16.86 -1.56 17.85
CA SER A 202 15.43 -1.69 17.59
C SER A 202 14.61 -0.58 18.30
N ARG A 203 14.94 -0.25 19.54
CA ARG A 203 14.26 0.83 20.28
C ARG A 203 14.51 2.21 19.67
N LEU A 204 15.75 2.49 19.27
CA LEU A 204 16.09 3.75 18.60
C LEU A 204 15.45 3.85 17.21
N GLY A 205 15.37 2.74 16.48
CA GLY A 205 14.68 2.68 15.21
C GLY A 205 13.18 3.00 15.32
N GLN A 206 12.50 2.46 16.34
CA GLN A 206 11.09 2.79 16.62
C GLN A 206 10.91 4.27 16.98
N GLN A 207 11.83 4.84 17.75
CA GLN A 207 11.81 6.26 18.10
C GLN A 207 11.98 7.15 16.87
N ILE A 208 12.89 6.80 15.94
CA ILE A 208 13.05 7.50 14.66
C ILE A 208 11.77 7.41 13.83
N ALA A 209 11.16 6.23 13.73
CA ALA A 209 9.91 6.04 12.99
C ALA A 209 8.78 6.91 13.54
N TRP A 210 8.67 7.02 14.86
CA TRP A 210 7.69 7.89 15.51
C TRP A 210 7.94 9.37 15.22
N GLN A 211 9.19 9.84 15.31
CA GLN A 211 9.53 11.24 15.02
C GLN A 211 9.40 11.58 13.53
N ASN A 212 9.74 10.65 12.62
CA ASN A 212 9.53 10.82 11.19
C ASN A 212 8.03 10.96 10.84
N ARG A 213 7.14 10.28 11.57
CA ARG A 213 5.69 10.46 11.40
C ARG A 213 5.29 11.90 11.70
N GLY A 214 5.74 12.46 12.84
CA GLY A 214 5.48 13.86 13.19
C GLY A 214 6.06 14.85 12.19
N LEU A 215 7.22 14.55 11.59
CA LEU A 215 7.81 15.38 10.53
C LEU A 215 6.95 15.33 9.25
N ALA A 216 6.49 14.13 8.85
CA ALA A 216 5.63 13.96 7.69
C ALA A 216 4.26 14.66 7.86
N GLU A 217 3.67 14.63 9.06
CA GLU A 217 2.45 15.38 9.38
C GLU A 217 2.64 16.88 9.19
N ARG A 218 3.79 17.42 9.61
CA ARG A 218 4.11 18.87 9.39
C ARG A 218 4.32 19.18 7.91
N MET A 219 4.94 18.30 7.13
CA MET A 219 5.07 18.48 5.68
C MET A 219 3.70 18.53 5.01
N LEU A 220 2.79 17.63 5.38
CA LEU A 220 1.42 17.64 4.88
C LEU A 220 0.68 18.92 5.29
N HIS A 221 0.89 19.39 6.52
CA HIS A 221 0.33 20.67 6.96
C HIS A 221 0.83 21.83 6.10
N HIS A 222 2.12 21.90 5.80
CA HIS A 222 2.68 22.95 4.93
C HIS A 222 2.06 22.92 3.52
N ILE A 223 1.89 21.73 2.94
CA ILE A 223 1.30 21.56 1.61
C ILE A 223 -0.19 21.93 1.62
N SER A 224 -0.94 21.45 2.62
CA SER A 224 -2.38 21.63 2.69
C SER A 224 -2.79 23.06 3.12
N ALA A 225 -2.00 23.67 4.00
CA ALA A 225 -2.29 24.97 4.59
C ALA A 225 -1.41 26.12 4.05
N TRP A 226 -0.68 25.91 2.91
CA TRP A 226 0.26 26.91 2.39
C TRP A 226 -0.36 28.30 2.21
N ARG A 227 -1.63 28.35 1.74
CA ARG A 227 -2.37 29.60 1.57
C ARG A 227 -2.66 30.27 2.90
N LEU A 228 -3.04 29.49 3.92
CA LEU A 228 -3.30 29.99 5.28
C LEU A 228 -2.00 30.54 5.89
N ILE A 229 -0.90 29.82 5.77
CA ILE A 229 0.42 30.22 6.27
C ILE A 229 0.81 31.57 5.68
N ARG A 230 0.62 31.76 4.37
CA ARG A 230 0.89 33.03 3.68
C ARG A 230 -0.06 34.16 4.09
N LEU A 231 -1.36 33.91 4.16
CA LEU A 231 -2.34 34.90 4.55
C LEU A 231 -2.10 35.46 5.94
N PHE A 232 -1.58 34.63 6.85
CA PHE A 232 -1.28 35.07 8.23
C PHE A 232 0.19 35.43 8.44
N ASN A 233 1.00 35.53 7.37
CA ASN A 233 2.44 35.84 7.42
C ASN A 233 3.19 34.97 8.47
N ARG A 234 2.94 33.64 8.42
CA ARG A 234 3.48 32.67 9.39
C ARG A 234 4.56 31.76 8.82
N GLU A 235 5.12 32.08 7.65
CA GLU A 235 6.14 31.27 6.97
C GLU A 235 7.34 30.97 7.88
N GLU A 236 7.87 32.00 8.51
CA GLU A 236 9.04 31.85 9.39
C GLU A 236 8.72 31.02 10.65
N PHE A 237 7.53 31.19 11.20
CA PHE A 237 7.06 30.41 12.35
C PHE A 237 6.96 28.92 12.00
N GLU A 238 6.33 28.59 10.87
CA GLU A 238 6.19 27.19 10.44
C GLU A 238 7.53 26.60 9.99
N ALA A 239 8.39 27.38 9.33
CA ALA A 239 9.74 26.96 8.97
C ALA A 239 10.58 26.58 10.21
N ARG A 240 10.51 27.38 11.27
CA ARG A 240 11.19 27.07 12.55
C ARG A 240 10.63 25.79 13.18
N ARG A 241 9.31 25.63 13.26
CA ARG A 241 8.67 24.43 13.80
C ARG A 241 9.06 23.17 13.03
N PHE A 242 9.20 23.28 11.71
CA PHE A 242 9.66 22.17 10.87
C PHE A 242 11.15 21.88 11.12
N SER A 243 11.99 22.94 11.19
CA SER A 243 13.41 22.83 11.49
C SER A 243 13.67 22.13 12.82
N ASP A 244 12.94 22.53 13.88
CA ASP A 244 13.05 21.94 15.22
C ASP A 244 12.68 20.44 15.20
N ALA A 245 11.62 20.07 14.48
CA ALA A 245 11.24 18.67 14.34
C ALA A 245 12.27 17.87 13.54
N SER A 246 12.81 18.45 12.46
CA SER A 246 13.88 17.85 11.66
C SER A 246 15.16 17.64 12.48
N GLU A 247 15.49 18.61 13.32
CA GLU A 247 16.65 18.55 14.22
C GLU A 247 16.50 17.44 15.26
N GLN A 248 15.31 17.23 15.81
CA GLN A 248 15.03 16.11 16.72
C GLN A 248 15.22 14.76 16.02
N VAL A 249 14.72 14.62 14.77
CA VAL A 249 14.96 13.42 13.95
C VAL A 249 16.47 13.21 13.74
N ARG A 250 17.21 14.29 13.38
CA ARG A 250 18.65 14.25 13.16
C ARG A 250 19.40 13.77 14.40
N HIS A 251 19.06 14.26 15.58
CA HIS A 251 19.71 13.86 16.82
C HIS A 251 19.54 12.36 17.11
N VAL A 252 18.33 11.84 17.00
CA VAL A 252 18.07 10.41 17.24
C VAL A 252 18.71 9.54 16.15
N ALA A 253 18.64 9.97 14.88
CA ALA A 253 19.27 9.28 13.76
C ALA A 253 20.78 9.22 13.90
N LEU A 254 21.44 10.33 14.30
CA LEU A 254 22.89 10.35 14.55
C LEU A 254 23.29 9.42 15.69
N ASN A 255 22.51 9.34 16.75
CA ASN A 255 22.77 8.41 17.85
C ASN A 255 22.67 6.94 17.42
N LEU A 256 21.71 6.62 16.56
CA LEU A 256 21.61 5.29 15.95
C LEU A 256 22.80 5.01 15.02
N LEU A 257 23.09 5.93 14.10
CA LEU A 257 24.18 5.80 13.12
C LEU A 257 25.55 5.67 13.79
N ARG A 258 25.85 6.46 14.81
CA ARG A 258 27.11 6.35 15.59
C ARG A 258 27.31 4.95 16.13
N ARG A 259 26.24 4.35 16.69
CA ARG A 259 26.30 2.99 17.23
C ARG A 259 26.41 1.94 16.12
N GLN A 260 25.69 2.12 15.01
CA GLN A 260 25.77 1.22 13.85
C GLN A 260 27.16 1.23 13.21
N ILE A 261 27.74 2.41 13.02
CA ILE A 261 29.08 2.56 12.46
C ILE A 261 30.14 1.89 13.35
N ALA A 262 29.98 1.92 14.67
CA ALA A 262 30.92 1.28 15.61
C ALA A 262 30.94 -0.26 15.49
N VAL A 263 29.83 -0.87 14.99
CA VAL A 263 29.76 -2.34 14.82
C VAL A 263 30.76 -2.85 13.80
N GLY A 264 30.96 -2.12 12.69
CA GLY A 264 31.89 -2.52 11.63
C GLY A 264 33.33 -2.73 12.15
N PRO A 265 34.01 -1.68 12.68
CA PRO A 265 35.34 -1.80 13.24
C PRO A 265 35.46 -2.83 14.37
N LEU A 266 34.47 -2.90 15.26
CA LEU A 266 34.49 -3.87 16.35
C LEU A 266 34.42 -5.32 15.84
N THR A 267 33.59 -5.59 14.84
CA THR A 267 33.51 -6.93 14.23
C THR A 267 34.76 -7.25 13.44
N GLU A 268 35.41 -6.27 12.79
CA GLU A 268 36.68 -6.46 12.11
C GLU A 268 37.81 -6.86 13.07
N VAL A 269 37.92 -6.16 14.21
CA VAL A 269 38.88 -6.53 15.26
C VAL A 269 38.59 -7.93 15.81
N ALA A 270 37.32 -8.28 16.04
CA ALA A 270 36.93 -9.61 16.50
C ALA A 270 37.26 -10.72 15.47
N HIS A 271 37.09 -10.45 14.18
CA HIS A 271 37.54 -11.38 13.13
C HIS A 271 39.06 -11.49 13.03
N ALA A 272 39.79 -10.39 13.17
CA ALA A 272 41.24 -10.44 13.19
C ALA A 272 41.74 -11.28 14.39
N ALA A 273 41.14 -11.12 15.56
CA ALA A 273 41.43 -11.96 16.73
C ALA A 273 41.11 -13.45 16.46
N LEU A 274 40.00 -13.74 15.76
CA LEU A 274 39.65 -15.10 15.37
C LEU A 274 40.68 -15.67 14.37
N PHE A 275 41.16 -14.90 13.38
CA PHE A 275 42.21 -15.33 12.47
C PHE A 275 43.49 -15.66 13.22
N MET A 276 43.91 -14.80 14.17
CA MET A 276 45.08 -15.07 14.97
C MET A 276 44.94 -16.34 15.83
N ALA A 277 43.74 -16.54 16.41
CA ALA A 277 43.47 -17.77 17.16
C ALA A 277 43.56 -19.03 16.27
N VAL A 278 43.05 -18.97 15.03
CA VAL A 278 43.13 -20.06 14.06
C VAL A 278 44.60 -20.34 13.70
N ILE A 279 45.39 -19.29 13.39
CA ILE A 279 46.83 -19.44 13.04
C ILE A 279 47.59 -20.05 14.21
N TYR A 280 47.39 -19.56 15.43
CA TYR A 280 48.08 -20.05 16.62
C TYR A 280 47.74 -21.53 16.91
N THR A 281 46.46 -21.88 16.78
CA THR A 281 45.98 -23.26 16.98
C THR A 281 46.51 -24.18 15.88
N ALA A 282 46.52 -23.74 14.60
CA ALA A 282 47.09 -24.48 13.48
C ALA A 282 48.57 -24.78 13.69
N TRP A 283 49.34 -23.79 14.15
CA TRP A 283 50.75 -23.96 14.48
C TRP A 283 50.96 -24.98 15.60
N GLY A 284 50.17 -24.88 16.69
CA GLY A 284 50.25 -25.83 17.82
C GLY A 284 49.84 -27.27 17.46
N LEU A 285 49.00 -27.46 16.44
CA LEU A 285 48.57 -28.75 15.94
C LEU A 285 49.44 -29.32 14.82
N GLY A 286 50.46 -28.56 14.34
CA GLY A 286 51.35 -29.00 13.26
C GLY A 286 50.65 -29.08 11.89
N VAL A 287 49.56 -28.29 11.66
CA VAL A 287 48.86 -28.25 10.40
C VAL A 287 49.73 -27.63 9.30
N SER A 288 49.72 -28.20 8.09
CA SER A 288 50.55 -27.72 6.97
C SER A 288 50.23 -26.25 6.61
N PHE A 289 51.21 -25.54 6.08
CA PHE A 289 51.06 -24.15 5.65
C PHE A 289 49.97 -24.02 4.57
N GLY A 290 49.93 -24.92 3.56
CA GLY A 290 48.95 -24.90 2.50
C GLY A 290 47.53 -25.06 3.03
N THR A 291 47.29 -26.03 3.95
CA THR A 291 46.00 -26.23 4.60
C THR A 291 45.59 -25.03 5.43
N THR A 292 46.51 -24.44 6.20
CA THR A 292 46.25 -23.25 7.01
C THR A 292 45.87 -22.06 6.13
N ALA A 293 46.59 -21.85 5.03
CA ALA A 293 46.32 -20.76 4.08
C ALA A 293 44.91 -20.93 3.42
N ALA A 294 44.57 -22.14 2.93
CA ALA A 294 43.25 -22.41 2.37
C ALA A 294 42.13 -22.23 3.41
N PHE A 295 42.37 -22.65 4.66
CA PHE A 295 41.46 -22.48 5.76
C PHE A 295 41.17 -21.00 6.04
N ILE A 296 42.18 -20.17 6.08
CA ILE A 296 42.06 -18.72 6.26
C ILE A 296 41.29 -18.08 5.12
N ILE A 297 41.57 -18.48 3.86
CA ILE A 297 40.88 -17.95 2.68
C ILE A 297 39.38 -18.33 2.74
N LEU A 298 39.04 -19.58 3.07
CA LEU A 298 37.65 -20.02 3.25
C LEU A 298 36.94 -19.24 4.38
N LEU A 299 37.62 -19.05 5.51
CA LEU A 299 37.10 -18.27 6.63
C LEU A 299 36.85 -16.80 6.23
N TYR A 300 37.79 -16.21 5.45
CA TYR A 300 37.61 -14.87 4.90
C TYR A 300 36.40 -14.79 3.96
N ARG A 301 36.12 -15.82 3.16
CA ARG A 301 34.97 -15.91 2.27
C ARG A 301 33.65 -16.17 3.01
N LEU A 302 33.69 -16.79 4.16
CA LEU A 302 32.54 -17.02 5.02
C LEU A 302 32.00 -15.72 5.63
N GLN A 303 32.89 -14.76 5.96
CA GLN A 303 32.51 -13.51 6.62
C GLN A 303 31.41 -12.71 5.90
N PRO A 304 31.48 -12.44 4.58
CA PRO A 304 30.43 -11.70 3.86
C PRO A 304 29.08 -12.40 3.93
N GLN A 305 29.04 -13.73 3.90
CA GLN A 305 27.80 -14.52 4.00
C GLN A 305 27.14 -14.34 5.37
N VAL A 306 27.92 -14.43 6.43
CA VAL A 306 27.43 -14.21 7.81
C VAL A 306 26.92 -12.78 7.98
N ARG A 307 27.66 -11.77 7.50
CA ARG A 307 27.24 -10.37 7.52
C ARG A 307 25.94 -10.14 6.73
N GLN A 308 25.79 -10.76 5.57
CA GLN A 308 24.59 -10.69 4.76
C GLN A 308 23.36 -11.27 5.50
N ILE A 309 23.53 -12.41 6.14
CA ILE A 309 22.45 -13.01 6.97
C ILE A 309 22.06 -12.05 8.10
N GLN A 310 23.05 -11.52 8.82
CA GLN A 310 22.81 -10.60 9.95
C GLN A 310 22.08 -9.32 9.51
N SER A 311 22.54 -8.69 8.43
CA SER A 311 21.92 -7.47 7.89
C SER A 311 20.50 -7.75 7.39
N SER A 312 20.27 -8.86 6.70
CA SER A 312 18.94 -9.24 6.20
C SER A 312 17.96 -9.58 7.34
N LEU A 313 18.42 -10.26 8.40
CA LEU A 313 17.60 -10.52 9.58
C LEU A 313 17.27 -9.23 10.35
N ALA A 314 18.22 -8.30 10.44
CA ALA A 314 17.98 -6.99 11.05
C ALA A 314 16.98 -6.16 10.24
N ALA A 315 17.09 -6.17 8.91
CA ALA A 315 16.15 -5.53 8.00
C ALA A 315 14.72 -6.12 8.13
N LEU A 316 14.57 -7.44 8.14
CA LEU A 316 13.28 -8.11 8.35
C LEU A 316 12.62 -7.68 9.67
N ARG A 317 13.41 -7.59 10.76
CA ARG A 317 12.89 -7.09 12.05
C ARG A 317 12.48 -5.60 11.96
N GLY A 318 13.24 -4.80 11.23
CA GLY A 318 12.96 -3.37 11.05
C GLY A 318 11.68 -3.12 10.25
N TRP A 319 11.32 -4.02 9.36
CA TRP A 319 10.12 -3.89 8.51
C TRP A 319 8.87 -4.57 9.07
N ASN A 320 8.90 -5.12 10.27
CA ASN A 320 7.70 -5.74 10.86
C ASN A 320 6.51 -4.79 10.90
N GLY A 321 6.71 -3.52 11.28
CA GLY A 321 5.64 -2.52 11.26
C GLY A 321 5.08 -2.26 9.86
N SER A 322 5.92 -2.25 8.83
CA SER A 322 5.49 -2.15 7.43
C SER A 322 4.67 -3.37 6.98
N LEU A 323 5.11 -4.56 7.40
CA LEU A 323 4.39 -5.80 7.12
C LEU A 323 3.06 -5.87 7.89
N ASP A 324 2.98 -5.33 9.10
CA ASP A 324 1.73 -5.21 9.87
C ASP A 324 0.71 -4.31 9.14
N GLU A 325 1.14 -3.15 8.63
CA GLU A 325 0.27 -2.24 7.86
C GLU A 325 -0.20 -2.87 6.53
N VAL A 326 0.69 -3.57 5.81
CA VAL A 326 0.33 -4.32 4.61
C VAL A 326 -0.65 -5.44 4.95
N ASN A 327 -0.41 -6.20 6.02
CA ASN A 327 -1.28 -7.27 6.48
C ASN A 327 -2.66 -6.75 6.91
N TRP A 328 -2.69 -5.59 7.55
CA TRP A 328 -3.92 -4.93 7.92
C TRP A 328 -4.79 -4.65 6.68
N LEU A 329 -4.22 -4.07 5.60
CA LEU A 329 -4.97 -3.79 4.38
C LEU A 329 -5.36 -5.07 3.62
N LEU A 330 -4.49 -6.08 3.54
CA LEU A 330 -4.81 -7.38 2.93
C LEU A 330 -5.99 -8.08 3.61
N ASN A 331 -6.10 -7.93 4.94
CA ASN A 331 -7.18 -8.50 5.75
C ASN A 331 -8.29 -7.50 6.07
N ALA A 332 -8.28 -6.30 5.47
CA ALA A 332 -9.34 -5.32 5.64
C ALA A 332 -10.69 -5.95 5.26
N ARG A 333 -11.73 -5.61 6.02
CA ARG A 333 -13.07 -6.15 5.83
C ARG A 333 -13.55 -5.82 4.42
N PRO A 334 -13.85 -6.83 3.59
CA PRO A 334 -14.46 -6.56 2.28
C PRO A 334 -15.86 -6.01 2.48
N ALA A 335 -16.36 -5.28 1.48
CA ALA A 335 -17.76 -4.95 1.44
C ALA A 335 -18.60 -6.25 1.59
N PRO A 336 -19.66 -6.23 2.40
CA PRO A 336 -20.50 -7.42 2.61
C PRO A 336 -20.98 -7.95 1.26
N PRO A 337 -20.79 -9.25 0.99
CA PRO A 337 -21.29 -9.84 -0.24
C PRO A 337 -22.81 -9.79 -0.24
N ARG A 338 -23.42 -9.39 -1.35
CA ARG A 338 -24.86 -9.54 -1.52
C ARG A 338 -25.22 -11.03 -1.55
N PRO A 339 -26.42 -11.41 -1.06
CA PRO A 339 -26.85 -12.80 -1.10
C PRO A 339 -26.79 -13.38 -2.52
N ALA A 340 -26.46 -14.66 -2.64
CA ALA A 340 -26.47 -15.36 -3.94
C ALA A 340 -27.87 -15.38 -4.59
N THR A 341 -28.91 -15.13 -3.81
CA THR A 341 -30.32 -15.00 -4.22
C THR A 341 -30.72 -13.58 -4.58
N ALA A 342 -29.76 -12.63 -4.64
CA ALA A 342 -30.05 -11.25 -5.00
C ALA A 342 -30.68 -11.17 -6.40
N VAL A 343 -31.75 -10.39 -6.50
CA VAL A 343 -32.51 -10.19 -7.73
C VAL A 343 -32.09 -8.88 -8.42
N PRO A 344 -32.29 -8.75 -9.74
CA PRO A 344 -32.09 -7.48 -10.43
C PRO A 344 -32.96 -6.36 -9.83
N ALA A 345 -32.46 -5.13 -9.87
CA ALA A 345 -33.19 -3.96 -9.35
C ALA A 345 -34.50 -3.74 -10.11
N PRO A 346 -35.62 -3.49 -9.40
CA PRO A 346 -36.89 -3.11 -10.03
C PRO A 346 -36.80 -1.73 -10.69
N ASP A 347 -37.82 -1.36 -11.49
CA ASP A 347 -37.81 -0.08 -12.24
C ASP A 347 -38.18 1.17 -11.42
N ILE A 348 -38.32 1.04 -10.11
CA ILE A 348 -38.77 2.09 -9.17
C ILE A 348 -40.13 2.63 -9.62
N THR A 349 -41.16 1.81 -9.41
CA THR A 349 -42.56 2.12 -9.78
C THR A 349 -43.41 2.56 -8.59
N GLN A 350 -43.10 2.08 -7.38
CA GLN A 350 -43.76 2.50 -6.15
C GLN A 350 -42.89 3.50 -5.38
N GLY A 351 -41.60 3.26 -5.31
CA GLY A 351 -40.66 4.15 -4.65
C GLY A 351 -39.70 3.45 -3.69
N ILE A 352 -39.12 4.24 -2.79
CA ILE A 352 -38.12 3.79 -1.80
C ILE A 352 -38.68 4.05 -0.41
N SER A 353 -38.63 3.06 0.48
CA SER A 353 -39.13 3.14 1.86
C SER A 353 -38.03 2.84 2.85
N PHE A 354 -37.89 3.69 3.85
CA PHE A 354 -37.07 3.46 5.04
C PHE A 354 -38.02 2.95 6.17
N ARG A 355 -37.61 1.89 6.86
CA ARG A 355 -38.36 1.31 7.97
C ARG A 355 -37.44 1.10 9.17
N ASN A 356 -37.59 1.95 10.19
CA ASN A 356 -36.87 1.94 11.48
C ASN A 356 -35.35 1.88 11.29
N VAL A 357 -34.80 2.61 10.32
CA VAL A 357 -33.38 2.57 9.92
C VAL A 357 -32.53 3.29 10.94
N SER A 358 -31.53 2.59 11.47
CA SER A 358 -30.48 3.15 12.33
C SER A 358 -29.10 2.87 11.73
N TYR A 359 -28.20 3.85 11.86
CA TYR A 359 -26.82 3.73 11.39
C TYR A 359 -25.84 4.41 12.35
N ARG A 360 -24.66 3.79 12.52
CA ARG A 360 -23.56 4.29 13.36
C ARG A 360 -22.23 4.20 12.60
N TYR A 361 -21.43 5.26 12.70
CA TYR A 361 -20.04 5.22 12.27
C TYR A 361 -19.17 4.72 13.41
N VAL A 362 -18.33 3.73 13.14
CA VAL A 362 -17.35 3.19 14.08
C VAL A 362 -15.97 3.69 13.69
N ALA A 363 -15.41 4.64 14.43
CA ALA A 363 -14.06 5.17 14.22
C ALA A 363 -13.28 5.13 15.54
N ASP A 364 -12.05 4.59 15.50
CA ASP A 364 -11.13 4.51 16.65
C ASP A 364 -11.77 3.96 17.95
N GLY A 365 -12.68 2.97 17.81
CA GLY A 365 -13.39 2.37 18.93
C GLY A 365 -14.49 3.25 19.54
N ARG A 366 -14.87 4.35 18.86
CA ARG A 366 -16.00 5.19 19.23
C ARG A 366 -17.15 4.98 18.25
N ASP A 367 -18.33 4.69 18.81
CA ASP A 367 -19.58 4.59 18.07
C ASP A 367 -20.26 5.97 18.04
N THR A 368 -20.41 6.54 16.86
CA THR A 368 -21.15 7.79 16.66
C THR A 368 -22.44 7.49 15.90
N ALA A 369 -23.60 7.63 16.56
CA ALA A 369 -24.89 7.47 15.92
C ALA A 369 -25.09 8.58 14.89
N ALA A 370 -25.36 8.20 13.65
CA ALA A 370 -25.66 9.11 12.55
C ALA A 370 -27.17 9.15 12.23
N LEU A 371 -27.86 8.01 12.36
CA LEU A 371 -29.30 7.88 12.22
C LEU A 371 -29.85 6.99 13.33
N SER A 372 -31.04 7.33 13.84
CA SER A 372 -31.71 6.58 14.90
C SER A 372 -33.21 6.49 14.58
N ASP A 373 -33.69 5.27 14.29
CA ASP A 373 -35.09 4.94 14.07
C ASP A 373 -35.80 5.81 13.01
N VAL A 374 -35.15 5.91 11.82
CA VAL A 374 -35.62 6.77 10.71
C VAL A 374 -36.59 5.97 9.82
N SER A 375 -37.80 6.49 9.62
CA SER A 375 -38.85 5.89 8.76
C SER A 375 -39.47 6.96 7.88
N PHE A 376 -39.43 6.78 6.56
CA PHE A 376 -40.07 7.65 5.56
C PHE A 376 -40.18 6.96 4.21
N ASP A 377 -40.95 7.59 3.30
CA ASP A 377 -41.16 7.11 1.94
C ASP A 377 -40.72 8.18 0.92
N ILE A 378 -40.14 7.73 -0.19
CA ILE A 378 -39.82 8.51 -1.40
C ILE A 378 -40.65 7.91 -2.53
N PRO A 379 -41.81 8.52 -2.89
CA PRO A 379 -42.65 7.99 -3.96
C PRO A 379 -41.97 8.03 -5.31
N ALA A 380 -42.24 7.05 -6.17
CA ALA A 380 -41.68 7.03 -7.53
C ALA A 380 -42.16 8.25 -8.33
N GLY A 381 -41.26 8.81 -9.16
CA GLY A 381 -41.54 9.97 -10.00
C GLY A 381 -41.71 11.29 -9.24
N SER A 382 -41.55 11.30 -7.90
CA SER A 382 -41.60 12.50 -7.08
C SER A 382 -40.23 13.11 -6.80
N SER A 383 -40.23 14.38 -6.40
CA SER A 383 -39.08 15.09 -5.88
C SER A 383 -39.22 15.31 -4.36
N VAL A 384 -38.25 14.82 -3.60
CA VAL A 384 -38.25 14.89 -2.13
C VAL A 384 -37.04 15.68 -1.63
N ALA A 385 -37.27 16.71 -0.80
CA ALA A 385 -36.22 17.47 -0.19
C ALA A 385 -35.87 16.91 1.21
N ILE A 386 -34.57 16.68 1.47
CA ILE A 386 -34.08 16.40 2.83
C ILE A 386 -33.42 17.65 3.39
N ILE A 387 -33.95 18.11 4.53
CA ILE A 387 -33.57 19.37 5.18
C ILE A 387 -33.00 19.06 6.56
N GLY A 388 -31.98 19.78 6.98
CA GLY A 388 -31.41 19.68 8.33
C GLY A 388 -30.05 20.32 8.43
N ARG A 389 -29.56 20.50 9.66
CA ARG A 389 -28.25 21.09 9.94
C ARG A 389 -27.10 20.23 9.40
N SER A 390 -25.93 20.81 9.25
CA SER A 390 -24.71 20.03 8.97
C SER A 390 -24.50 18.99 10.08
N GLY A 391 -24.20 17.75 9.68
CA GLY A 391 -24.04 16.63 10.62
C GLY A 391 -25.35 15.98 11.10
N SER A 392 -26.53 16.37 10.61
CA SER A 392 -27.81 15.75 11.00
C SER A 392 -28.07 14.36 10.44
N GLY A 393 -27.22 13.85 9.52
CA GLY A 393 -27.36 12.52 8.92
C GLY A 393 -27.82 12.49 7.46
N LYS A 394 -27.94 13.65 6.78
CA LYS A 394 -28.43 13.76 5.39
C LYS A 394 -27.58 12.96 4.40
N SER A 395 -26.28 13.15 4.37
CA SER A 395 -25.37 12.41 3.48
C SER A 395 -25.29 10.91 3.85
N THR A 396 -25.58 10.56 5.11
CA THR A 396 -25.70 9.15 5.53
C THR A 396 -26.90 8.49 4.86
N ILE A 397 -28.06 9.20 4.73
CA ILE A 397 -29.21 8.69 3.99
C ILE A 397 -28.87 8.50 2.51
N ALA A 398 -28.19 9.46 1.87
CA ALA A 398 -27.76 9.31 0.48
C ALA A 398 -26.86 8.08 0.30
N ASN A 399 -25.90 7.87 1.18
CA ASN A 399 -25.00 6.71 1.15
C ASN A 399 -25.74 5.37 1.37
N LEU A 400 -26.74 5.35 2.23
CA LEU A 400 -27.61 4.19 2.47
C LEU A 400 -28.44 3.87 1.23
N ILE A 401 -29.06 4.87 0.60
CA ILE A 401 -29.84 4.69 -0.65
C ILE A 401 -28.93 4.18 -1.77
N CYS A 402 -27.71 4.73 -1.89
CA CYS A 402 -26.74 4.25 -2.86
C CYS A 402 -26.22 2.82 -2.57
N GLY A 403 -26.52 2.25 -1.39
CA GLY A 403 -25.98 0.96 -0.97
C GLY A 403 -24.45 0.98 -0.83
N VAL A 404 -23.89 2.16 -0.57
CA VAL A 404 -22.46 2.35 -0.24
C VAL A 404 -22.21 1.83 1.18
N ILE A 405 -23.17 2.06 2.08
CA ILE A 405 -23.23 1.53 3.45
C ILE A 405 -24.55 0.82 3.66
N ASP A 406 -24.57 -0.19 4.54
CA ASP A 406 -25.78 -0.93 4.90
C ASP A 406 -26.29 -0.49 6.28
N PRO A 407 -27.62 -0.48 6.54
CA PRO A 407 -28.18 -0.12 7.84
C PRO A 407 -27.73 -1.10 8.93
N VAL A 408 -27.55 -0.61 10.17
CA VAL A 408 -27.24 -1.45 11.33
C VAL A 408 -28.52 -2.10 11.86
N GLU A 409 -29.64 -1.35 11.85
CA GLU A 409 -30.97 -1.80 12.24
C GLU A 409 -32.00 -1.27 11.23
N GLY A 410 -33.11 -1.96 11.10
CA GLY A 410 -34.16 -1.62 10.14
C GLY A 410 -33.86 -2.12 8.74
N GLU A 411 -34.61 -1.65 7.77
CA GLU A 411 -34.49 -2.05 6.36
C GLU A 411 -34.83 -0.91 5.40
N ILE A 412 -34.26 -0.99 4.21
CA ILE A 412 -34.56 -0.09 3.09
C ILE A 412 -35.20 -0.95 2.00
N LEU A 413 -36.37 -0.53 1.55
CA LEU A 413 -37.16 -1.24 0.54
C LEU A 413 -37.23 -0.41 -0.75
N VAL A 414 -37.06 -1.08 -1.88
CA VAL A 414 -37.26 -0.53 -3.23
C VAL A 414 -38.41 -1.32 -3.88
N ASP A 415 -39.51 -0.69 -4.14
CA ASP A 415 -40.76 -1.36 -4.62
C ASP A 415 -41.12 -2.60 -3.78
N GLY A 416 -40.93 -2.52 -2.45
CA GLY A 416 -41.22 -3.61 -1.52
C GLY A 416 -40.10 -4.66 -1.40
N LEU A 417 -39.05 -4.61 -2.21
CA LEU A 417 -37.87 -5.50 -2.12
C LEU A 417 -36.81 -4.88 -1.25
N ARG A 418 -36.22 -5.66 -0.35
CA ARG A 418 -35.09 -5.19 0.48
C ARG A 418 -33.88 -4.85 -0.38
N LEU A 419 -33.25 -3.69 -0.13
CA LEU A 419 -32.11 -3.20 -0.89
C LEU A 419 -30.90 -4.16 -0.79
N ASP A 420 -30.69 -4.82 0.35
CA ASP A 420 -29.63 -5.83 0.55
C ASP A 420 -29.88 -7.13 -0.26
N GLY A 421 -31.12 -7.39 -0.68
CA GLY A 421 -31.53 -8.47 -1.57
C GLY A 421 -31.47 -8.12 -3.06
N ILE A 422 -31.07 -6.90 -3.43
CA ILE A 422 -30.96 -6.45 -4.82
C ILE A 422 -29.48 -6.53 -5.26
N THR A 423 -29.26 -6.98 -6.50
CA THR A 423 -27.93 -7.02 -7.11
C THR A 423 -27.36 -5.59 -7.23
N ARG A 424 -26.18 -5.36 -6.66
CA ARG A 424 -25.57 -4.02 -6.53
C ARG A 424 -25.37 -3.34 -7.90
N GLU A 425 -24.88 -4.09 -8.89
CA GLU A 425 -24.60 -3.59 -10.23
C GLU A 425 -25.87 -3.06 -10.90
N THR A 426 -26.98 -3.82 -10.79
CA THR A 426 -28.26 -3.43 -11.39
C THR A 426 -28.90 -2.26 -10.66
N TRP A 427 -28.72 -2.15 -9.33
CA TRP A 427 -29.15 -1.01 -8.54
C TRP A 427 -28.37 0.25 -8.89
N LEU A 428 -27.04 0.18 -8.86
CA LEU A 428 -26.18 1.30 -9.22
C LEU A 428 -26.36 1.78 -10.66
N ALA A 429 -26.81 0.91 -11.58
CA ALA A 429 -27.14 1.32 -12.94
C ALA A 429 -28.40 2.23 -13.00
N LYS A 430 -29.29 2.15 -12.01
CA LYS A 430 -30.55 2.92 -11.97
C LYS A 430 -30.45 4.22 -11.18
N ILE A 431 -29.35 4.44 -10.48
CA ILE A 431 -29.16 5.63 -9.65
C ILE A 431 -27.97 6.44 -10.10
N ALA A 432 -28.00 7.73 -9.85
CA ALA A 432 -26.84 8.61 -9.94
C ALA A 432 -26.87 9.64 -8.82
N MET A 433 -25.69 10.08 -8.41
CA MET A 433 -25.52 11.08 -7.37
C MET A 433 -24.58 12.17 -7.84
N ALA A 434 -24.99 13.41 -7.69
CA ALA A 434 -24.11 14.58 -7.71
C ALA A 434 -23.83 14.98 -6.26
N SER A 435 -22.61 14.68 -5.79
CA SER A 435 -22.22 14.86 -4.39
C SER A 435 -21.71 16.28 -4.11
N GLN A 436 -21.73 16.65 -2.83
CA GLN A 436 -21.13 17.88 -2.31
C GLN A 436 -19.61 17.91 -2.55
N GLU A 437 -18.92 16.80 -2.34
CA GLU A 437 -17.52 16.64 -2.69
C GLU A 437 -17.39 16.36 -4.19
N LEU A 438 -16.87 17.37 -4.91
CA LEU A 438 -16.72 17.31 -6.36
C LEU A 438 -15.50 16.45 -6.71
N GLU A 439 -15.72 15.14 -6.83
CA GLU A 439 -14.70 14.17 -7.19
C GLU A 439 -14.45 14.17 -8.71
N LEU A 440 -13.70 15.17 -9.20
CA LEU A 440 -13.13 15.10 -10.54
C LEU A 440 -11.74 14.45 -10.45
N PHE A 441 -11.48 13.53 -11.39
CA PHE A 441 -10.16 12.91 -11.53
C PHE A 441 -9.34 13.60 -12.62
N ASP A 442 -8.03 13.49 -12.53
CA ASP A 442 -7.11 14.04 -13.53
C ASP A 442 -7.36 13.37 -14.89
N GLY A 443 -7.63 14.20 -15.89
CA GLY A 443 -8.03 13.82 -17.24
C GLY A 443 -8.74 14.97 -17.94
N THR A 444 -9.44 14.68 -19.03
CA THR A 444 -10.24 15.67 -19.76
C THR A 444 -11.64 15.85 -19.18
N ILE A 445 -12.33 16.92 -19.56
CA ILE A 445 -13.76 17.11 -19.25
C ILE A 445 -14.57 15.94 -19.80
N ARG A 446 -14.28 15.51 -21.03
CA ARG A 446 -14.88 14.34 -21.68
C ARG A 446 -14.74 13.09 -20.82
N ASP A 447 -13.52 12.77 -20.36
CA ASP A 447 -13.24 11.59 -19.54
C ASP A 447 -14.05 11.61 -18.24
N ASN A 448 -14.14 12.78 -17.62
CA ASN A 448 -14.89 12.97 -16.38
C ASN A 448 -16.40 12.76 -16.57
N ILE A 449 -16.99 13.22 -17.65
CA ILE A 449 -18.42 13.02 -17.95
C ILE A 449 -18.65 11.54 -18.33
N LEU A 450 -17.81 10.98 -19.23
CA LEU A 450 -17.89 9.60 -19.73
C LEU A 450 -17.77 8.56 -18.60
N TYR A 451 -17.15 8.91 -17.47
CA TYR A 451 -17.05 8.02 -16.31
C TYR A 451 -18.44 7.60 -15.78
N GLY A 452 -19.48 8.38 -16.05
CA GLY A 452 -20.88 8.02 -15.71
C GLY A 452 -21.41 6.82 -16.50
N ALA A 453 -21.03 6.68 -17.78
CA ALA A 453 -21.47 5.61 -18.67
C ALA A 453 -20.40 5.40 -19.76
N SER A 454 -19.60 4.34 -19.63
CA SER A 454 -18.41 4.08 -20.48
C SER A 454 -18.73 3.90 -21.96
N ASP A 455 -19.95 3.52 -22.30
CA ASP A 455 -20.37 3.17 -23.66
C ASP A 455 -21.18 4.31 -24.35
N ALA A 456 -21.24 5.50 -23.71
CA ALA A 456 -21.98 6.65 -24.22
C ALA A 456 -21.31 7.23 -25.49
N LEU A 457 -22.15 7.63 -26.46
CA LEU A 457 -21.69 8.28 -27.67
C LEU A 457 -21.37 9.77 -27.41
N PRO A 458 -20.58 10.41 -28.27
CA PRO A 458 -20.27 11.84 -28.15
C PRO A 458 -21.50 12.74 -28.05
N ASP A 459 -22.56 12.40 -28.76
CA ASP A 459 -23.82 13.16 -28.72
C ASP A 459 -24.55 13.01 -27.37
N ASP A 460 -24.45 11.83 -26.72
CA ASP A 460 -25.02 11.61 -25.38
C ASP A 460 -24.27 12.45 -24.34
N ILE A 461 -22.93 12.51 -24.46
CA ILE A 461 -22.08 13.33 -23.56
C ILE A 461 -22.48 14.80 -23.70
N ARG A 462 -22.69 15.26 -24.93
CA ARG A 462 -23.11 16.63 -25.21
C ARG A 462 -24.50 16.91 -24.66
N ALA A 463 -25.47 16.04 -24.91
CA ALA A 463 -26.82 16.17 -24.38
C ALA A 463 -26.84 16.23 -22.84
N ALA A 464 -26.03 15.39 -22.17
CA ALA A 464 -25.88 15.44 -20.73
C ALA A 464 -25.24 16.75 -20.23
N ALA A 465 -24.25 17.27 -20.97
CA ALA A 465 -23.62 18.56 -20.67
C ALA A 465 -24.58 19.73 -20.90
N GLU A 466 -25.40 19.72 -21.94
CA GLU A 466 -26.45 20.69 -22.21
C GLU A 466 -27.51 20.69 -21.09
N ALA A 467 -27.94 19.49 -20.66
CA ALA A 467 -28.89 19.33 -19.56
C ALA A 467 -28.33 19.85 -18.21
N ALA A 468 -27.01 19.75 -18.01
CA ALA A 468 -26.32 20.25 -16.84
C ALA A 468 -25.87 21.73 -16.96
N ASP A 469 -26.26 22.43 -18.01
CA ASP A 469 -25.80 23.81 -18.31
C ASP A 469 -24.27 23.93 -18.40
N ALA A 470 -23.62 22.87 -18.87
CA ALA A 470 -22.16 22.79 -18.97
C ALA A 470 -21.64 23.02 -20.41
N ASP A 471 -22.39 22.65 -21.44
CA ASP A 471 -21.96 22.70 -22.83
C ASP A 471 -21.46 24.09 -23.26
N GLY A 472 -22.17 25.15 -22.81
CA GLY A 472 -21.82 26.52 -23.16
C GLY A 472 -20.39 26.87 -22.74
N PHE A 473 -20.07 26.75 -21.47
CA PHE A 473 -18.73 27.10 -21.00
C PHE A 473 -17.66 26.10 -21.51
N ILE A 474 -18.01 24.82 -21.72
CA ILE A 474 -17.07 23.83 -22.25
C ILE A 474 -16.62 24.23 -23.66
N ARG A 475 -17.54 24.67 -24.52
CA ARG A 475 -17.26 25.11 -25.90
C ARG A 475 -16.46 26.40 -25.96
N ASP A 476 -16.58 27.25 -24.93
CA ASP A 476 -15.79 28.48 -24.82
C ASP A 476 -14.34 28.24 -24.38
N LEU A 477 -14.00 27.03 -23.91
CA LEU A 477 -12.63 26.66 -23.55
C LEU A 477 -11.81 26.35 -24.83
N PRO A 478 -10.50 26.64 -24.85
CA PRO A 478 -9.66 26.44 -26.03
C PRO A 478 -9.71 25.05 -26.62
N ASP A 479 -9.72 24.01 -25.78
CA ASP A 479 -9.74 22.60 -26.16
C ASP A 479 -11.12 21.96 -26.01
N GLY A 480 -12.17 22.73 -25.68
CA GLY A 480 -13.53 22.25 -25.50
C GLY A 480 -13.61 21.07 -24.53
N TYR A 481 -14.25 19.98 -24.95
CA TYR A 481 -14.40 18.74 -24.16
C TYR A 481 -13.07 18.04 -23.85
N ASP A 482 -12.01 18.32 -24.61
CA ASP A 482 -10.69 17.72 -24.44
C ASP A 482 -9.79 18.56 -23.50
N THR A 483 -10.34 19.64 -22.92
CA THR A 483 -9.66 20.45 -21.91
C THR A 483 -9.32 19.62 -20.68
N ALA A 484 -8.04 19.66 -20.24
CA ALA A 484 -7.57 18.99 -19.02
C ALA A 484 -8.09 19.70 -17.77
N VAL A 485 -8.76 18.94 -16.89
CA VAL A 485 -9.33 19.51 -15.66
C VAL A 485 -8.30 19.74 -14.55
N GLY A 486 -7.13 19.07 -14.61
CA GLY A 486 -6.08 19.10 -13.61
C GLY A 486 -6.45 18.30 -12.36
N ASP A 487 -5.51 18.23 -11.40
CA ASP A 487 -5.72 17.51 -10.14
C ASP A 487 -6.97 18.04 -9.43
N ARG A 488 -7.94 17.16 -9.16
CA ARG A 488 -9.25 17.48 -8.54
C ARG A 488 -9.99 18.66 -9.21
N GLY A 489 -9.75 18.89 -10.50
CA GLY A 489 -10.41 19.95 -11.25
C GLY A 489 -9.91 21.36 -10.92
N LEU A 490 -8.65 21.53 -10.48
CA LEU A 490 -8.06 22.83 -10.10
C LEU A 490 -8.10 23.88 -11.22
N ASN A 491 -8.14 23.45 -12.49
CA ASN A 491 -8.20 24.35 -13.65
C ASN A 491 -9.61 24.93 -13.89
N LEU A 492 -10.60 24.51 -13.11
CA LEU A 492 -12.00 24.87 -13.27
C LEU A 492 -12.52 25.65 -12.06
N SER A 493 -13.50 26.53 -12.26
CA SER A 493 -14.22 27.14 -11.16
C SER A 493 -15.07 26.11 -10.40
N ALA A 494 -15.48 26.41 -9.16
CA ALA A 494 -16.32 25.53 -8.37
C ALA A 494 -17.65 25.21 -9.09
N GLY A 495 -18.31 26.20 -9.68
CA GLY A 495 -19.55 26.00 -10.45
C GLY A 495 -19.33 25.17 -11.73
N GLN A 496 -18.20 25.31 -12.44
CA GLN A 496 -17.86 24.48 -13.60
C GLN A 496 -17.67 23.04 -13.21
N ARG A 497 -16.91 22.77 -12.11
CA ARG A 497 -16.75 21.41 -11.58
C ARG A 497 -18.09 20.76 -11.24
N GLN A 498 -18.98 21.51 -10.61
CA GLN A 498 -20.30 21.03 -10.20
C GLN A 498 -21.17 20.68 -11.39
N ARG A 499 -21.20 21.52 -12.44
CA ARG A 499 -21.91 21.24 -13.69
C ARG A 499 -21.38 20.00 -14.42
N ILE A 500 -20.05 19.79 -14.41
CA ILE A 500 -19.45 18.55 -14.95
C ILE A 500 -19.87 17.31 -14.15
N ALA A 501 -19.84 17.40 -12.81
CA ALA A 501 -20.30 16.29 -11.95
C ALA A 501 -21.79 15.99 -12.17
N LEU A 502 -22.61 17.01 -12.38
CA LEU A 502 -24.01 16.87 -12.71
C LEU A 502 -24.22 16.26 -14.11
N ALA A 503 -23.46 16.69 -15.13
CA ALA A 503 -23.49 16.09 -16.48
C ALA A 503 -23.11 14.60 -16.42
N ARG A 504 -22.09 14.22 -15.64
CA ARG A 504 -21.72 12.82 -15.38
C ARG A 504 -22.87 12.02 -14.78
N ALA A 505 -23.60 12.59 -13.82
CA ALA A 505 -24.76 11.95 -13.20
C ALA A 505 -25.94 11.79 -14.19
N LEU A 506 -26.21 12.80 -14.99
CA LEU A 506 -27.30 12.81 -15.98
C LEU A 506 -27.02 11.90 -17.17
N LEU A 507 -25.77 11.72 -17.58
CA LEU A 507 -25.38 10.82 -18.67
C LEU A 507 -25.88 9.39 -18.45
N ARG A 508 -26.02 8.96 -17.19
CA ARG A 508 -26.56 7.63 -16.85
C ARG A 508 -28.07 7.49 -17.04
N GLN A 509 -28.81 8.57 -17.27
CA GLN A 509 -30.27 8.59 -17.35
C GLN A 509 -30.93 7.87 -16.16
N PRO A 510 -30.58 8.25 -14.90
CA PRO A 510 -30.94 7.49 -13.72
C PRO A 510 -32.45 7.54 -13.45
N ARG A 511 -33.01 6.44 -12.91
CA ARG A 511 -34.39 6.41 -12.36
C ARG A 511 -34.46 7.20 -11.06
N LEU A 512 -33.40 7.16 -10.23
CA LEU A 512 -33.25 7.99 -9.03
C LEU A 512 -32.03 8.90 -9.18
N LEU A 513 -32.23 10.21 -9.14
CA LEU A 513 -31.17 11.20 -9.08
C LEU A 513 -31.07 11.75 -7.65
N ILE A 514 -29.86 11.72 -7.06
CA ILE A 514 -29.56 12.31 -5.76
C ILE A 514 -28.71 13.55 -5.97
N LEU A 515 -29.17 14.69 -5.48
CA LEU A 515 -28.47 15.97 -5.49
C LEU A 515 -28.10 16.34 -4.05
N ASP A 516 -26.84 16.09 -3.65
CA ASP A 516 -26.36 16.39 -2.29
C ASP A 516 -25.59 17.70 -2.29
N GLU A 517 -26.26 18.77 -1.80
CA GLU A 517 -25.77 20.16 -1.76
C GLU A 517 -25.22 20.65 -3.13
N ALA A 518 -25.73 20.05 -4.21
CA ALA A 518 -25.27 20.30 -5.57
C ALA A 518 -25.52 21.77 -6.04
N THR A 519 -26.19 22.58 -5.23
CA THR A 519 -26.52 23.97 -5.55
C THR A 519 -25.70 25.00 -4.76
N ASN A 520 -24.89 24.58 -3.76
CA ASN A 520 -24.22 25.51 -2.82
C ASN A 520 -23.10 26.35 -3.44
N ALA A 521 -22.45 25.88 -4.49
CA ALA A 521 -21.34 26.58 -5.15
C ALA A 521 -21.77 27.17 -6.52
N MET A 522 -23.05 27.08 -6.85
CA MET A 522 -23.59 27.56 -8.12
C MET A 522 -23.97 29.05 -8.00
N ASP A 523 -23.64 29.82 -9.03
CA ASP A 523 -24.20 31.14 -9.24
C ASP A 523 -25.71 31.05 -9.59
N ILE A 524 -26.42 32.15 -9.58
CA ILE A 524 -27.88 32.22 -9.83
C ILE A 524 -28.27 31.53 -11.16
N LEU A 525 -27.42 31.57 -12.18
CA LEU A 525 -27.67 30.93 -13.48
C LEU A 525 -27.59 29.39 -13.39
N SER A 526 -26.69 28.87 -12.59
CA SER A 526 -26.51 27.42 -12.41
C SER A 526 -27.56 26.84 -11.48
N GLU A 527 -28.10 27.63 -10.53
CA GLU A 527 -29.26 27.27 -9.74
C GLU A 527 -30.49 27.11 -10.65
N ALA A 528 -30.69 27.99 -11.62
CA ALA A 528 -31.75 27.86 -12.63
C ALA A 528 -31.65 26.58 -13.47
N ALA A 529 -30.43 26.08 -13.75
CA ALA A 529 -30.23 24.80 -14.42
C ALA A 529 -30.65 23.62 -13.55
N ALA A 530 -30.26 23.62 -12.26
CA ALA A 530 -30.72 22.59 -11.30
C ALA A 530 -32.26 22.58 -11.19
N LEU A 531 -32.87 23.77 -11.16
CA LEU A 531 -34.31 23.93 -11.15
C LEU A 531 -34.98 23.35 -12.42
N LYS A 532 -34.42 23.59 -13.61
CA LYS A 532 -34.90 23.01 -14.86
C LYS A 532 -34.83 21.48 -14.86
N ILE A 533 -33.76 20.92 -14.28
CA ILE A 533 -33.60 19.47 -14.17
C ILE A 533 -34.70 18.89 -13.27
N LEU A 534 -34.96 19.50 -12.11
CA LEU A 534 -36.02 19.08 -11.22
C LEU A 534 -37.39 19.09 -11.92
N ASP A 535 -37.69 20.18 -12.62
CA ASP A 535 -38.97 20.32 -13.35
C ASP A 535 -39.09 19.33 -14.52
N SER A 536 -38.01 19.17 -15.31
CA SER A 536 -38.01 18.22 -16.45
C SER A 536 -38.14 16.74 -16.03
N ARG A 537 -37.74 16.40 -14.81
CA ARG A 537 -37.81 15.03 -14.28
C ARG A 537 -39.12 14.72 -13.55
N ARG A 538 -39.92 15.74 -13.25
CA ARG A 538 -41.19 15.59 -12.54
C ARG A 538 -42.12 14.61 -13.27
N GLY A 539 -42.61 13.56 -12.59
CA GLY A 539 -43.44 12.52 -13.16
C GLY A 539 -42.71 11.47 -14.02
N HIS A 540 -41.44 11.66 -14.35
CA HIS A 540 -40.65 10.74 -15.20
C HIS A 540 -39.48 10.06 -14.47
N GLY A 541 -38.97 10.67 -13.39
CA GLY A 541 -37.87 10.14 -12.59
C GLY A 541 -37.91 10.65 -11.17
N THR A 542 -37.53 9.81 -10.21
CA THR A 542 -37.47 10.17 -8.81
C THR A 542 -36.25 11.05 -8.56
N THR A 543 -36.39 12.11 -7.76
CA THR A 543 -35.28 13.00 -7.42
C THR A 543 -35.24 13.24 -5.90
N LEU A 544 -34.08 13.01 -5.30
CA LEU A 544 -33.81 13.33 -3.90
C LEU A 544 -32.89 14.54 -3.83
N VAL A 545 -33.34 15.61 -3.17
CA VAL A 545 -32.59 16.86 -3.04
C VAL A 545 -32.18 17.06 -1.59
N ILE A 546 -30.89 17.07 -1.34
CA ILE A 546 -30.33 17.49 -0.04
C ILE A 546 -29.87 18.92 -0.20
N SER A 547 -30.60 19.88 0.39
CA SER A 547 -30.33 21.30 0.25
C SER A 547 -30.81 22.08 1.47
N HIS A 548 -30.21 23.24 1.67
CA HIS A 548 -30.68 24.25 2.61
C HIS A 548 -31.18 25.51 1.88
N HIS A 549 -31.22 25.52 0.54
CA HIS A 549 -31.74 26.63 -0.26
C HIS A 549 -33.24 26.53 -0.47
N LEU A 550 -33.96 27.58 -0.12
CA LEU A 550 -35.40 27.70 -0.26
C LEU A 550 -35.89 27.44 -1.69
N SER A 551 -35.20 27.98 -2.68
CA SER A 551 -35.54 27.82 -4.09
C SER A 551 -35.59 26.35 -4.51
N SER A 552 -34.57 25.56 -4.11
CA SER A 552 -34.51 24.12 -4.43
C SER A 552 -35.62 23.31 -3.70
N ILE A 553 -35.93 23.70 -2.45
CA ILE A 553 -36.92 23.01 -1.63
C ILE A 553 -38.33 23.24 -2.18
N ARG A 554 -38.66 24.47 -2.59
CA ARG A 554 -39.99 24.83 -3.14
C ARG A 554 -40.36 24.08 -4.41
N LEU A 555 -39.37 23.58 -5.16
CA LEU A 555 -39.63 22.81 -6.38
C LEU A 555 -39.81 21.33 -6.11
N CYS A 556 -39.54 20.85 -4.92
CA CYS A 556 -39.83 19.49 -4.54
C CYS A 556 -41.31 19.31 -4.18
N ASP A 557 -41.85 18.09 -4.35
CA ASP A 557 -43.23 17.78 -4.02
C ASP A 557 -43.41 17.62 -2.51
N SER A 558 -42.40 17.17 -1.80
CA SER A 558 -42.42 16.96 -0.35
C SER A 558 -41.06 17.22 0.30
N TYR A 559 -41.07 17.36 1.62
CA TYR A 559 -39.85 17.54 2.40
C TYR A 559 -39.81 16.59 3.61
N ILE A 560 -38.58 16.31 4.04
CA ILE A 560 -38.24 15.56 5.25
C ILE A 560 -37.23 16.37 6.03
N ARG A 561 -37.57 16.72 7.27
CA ARG A 561 -36.64 17.46 8.16
C ARG A 561 -36.00 16.50 9.14
N ILE A 562 -34.64 16.53 9.18
CA ILE A 562 -33.83 15.70 10.06
C ILE A 562 -33.05 16.57 11.03
N ASN A 563 -33.10 16.21 12.32
CA ASN A 563 -32.29 16.80 13.36
C ASN A 563 -31.74 15.71 14.29
N GLY A 564 -30.43 15.74 14.57
CA GLY A 564 -29.76 14.76 15.44
C GLY A 564 -30.00 13.30 15.03
N GLY A 565 -30.04 13.01 13.72
CA GLY A 565 -30.25 11.65 13.19
C GLY A 565 -31.68 11.13 13.28
N ARG A 566 -32.68 11.98 13.55
CA ARG A 566 -34.11 11.61 13.64
C ARG A 566 -34.98 12.49 12.74
N ILE A 567 -36.05 11.96 12.24
CA ILE A 567 -37.06 12.76 11.53
C ILE A 567 -37.85 13.57 12.56
N VAL A 568 -37.87 14.89 12.38
CA VAL A 568 -38.63 15.81 13.24
C VAL A 568 -39.85 16.39 12.57
N ALA A 569 -39.94 16.42 11.24
CA ALA A 569 -41.08 16.83 10.46
C ALA A 569 -41.00 16.25 9.04
N SER A 570 -42.17 16.04 8.42
CA SER A 570 -42.30 15.74 6.99
C SER A 570 -43.65 16.22 6.49
N GLY A 571 -43.76 16.59 5.21
CA GLY A 571 -45.01 17.09 4.65
C GLY A 571 -44.87 17.46 3.18
N SER A 572 -46.00 17.93 2.60
CA SER A 572 -46.00 18.51 1.25
C SER A 572 -45.41 19.91 1.25
N THR A 573 -44.62 20.24 0.24
CA THR A 573 -44.12 21.61 0.06
C THR A 573 -45.20 22.58 -0.38
N ALA A 574 -46.31 22.11 -0.93
CA ALA A 574 -47.47 22.93 -1.28
C ALA A 574 -48.22 23.49 -0.05
N ASP A 575 -48.05 22.88 1.12
CA ASP A 575 -48.71 23.30 2.36
C ASP A 575 -47.99 24.49 3.05
N PHE A 576 -46.87 24.92 2.49
CA PHE A 576 -46.12 26.07 3.03
C PHE A 576 -46.58 27.38 2.41
N GLU A 577 -47.23 28.25 3.21
CA GLU A 577 -47.23 29.69 2.94
C GLU A 577 -45.81 30.23 3.07
N ASP A 578 -45.46 31.27 2.30
CA ASP A 578 -44.10 31.83 2.21
C ASP A 578 -43.43 32.15 3.56
N SER A 579 -44.24 32.58 4.56
CA SER A 579 -43.79 32.87 5.92
C SER A 579 -43.40 31.63 6.75
N SER A 580 -44.03 30.48 6.52
CA SER A 580 -43.76 29.27 7.32
C SER A 580 -42.51 28.50 6.89
N LEU A 581 -42.10 28.60 5.63
CA LEU A 581 -40.87 28.01 5.11
C LEU A 581 -39.64 28.78 5.60
N GLU A 582 -39.72 30.10 5.66
CA GLU A 582 -38.67 30.94 6.28
C GLU A 582 -38.54 30.66 7.78
N ASP A 583 -39.64 30.45 8.49
CA ASP A 583 -39.62 30.10 9.91
C ASP A 583 -39.03 28.69 10.16
N VAL A 584 -39.34 27.72 9.30
CA VAL A 584 -38.72 26.39 9.36
C VAL A 584 -37.22 26.45 9.11
N LEU A 585 -36.78 27.24 8.14
CA LEU A 585 -35.34 27.42 7.86
C LEU A 585 -34.65 28.28 8.92
N ASN A 586 -35.27 29.36 9.39
CA ASN A 586 -34.74 30.17 10.48
C ASN A 586 -34.63 29.38 11.77
N THR A 587 -35.57 28.47 12.06
CA THR A 587 -35.49 27.52 13.17
C THR A 587 -34.39 26.47 12.95
N VAL A 588 -34.14 26.03 11.70
CA VAL A 588 -33.01 25.16 11.33
C VAL A 588 -31.68 25.86 11.47
N MET A 589 -31.63 27.19 11.26
CA MET A 589 -30.41 27.99 11.35
C MET A 589 -30.17 28.56 12.76
N ALA A 590 -31.22 28.73 13.56
CA ALA A 590 -31.14 29.30 14.90
C ALA A 590 -30.88 28.27 16.03
N ASP A 591 -31.31 27.04 15.90
CA ASP A 591 -31.01 25.91 16.81
C ASP A 591 -29.66 25.24 16.44
#